data_c3fdae8bd7eb8dedd9b47568313c46f7
#
_entry.id   c3fdae8bd7eb8dedd9b47568313c46f7
#
_cell.length_a   1.000
_cell.length_b   1.000
_cell.length_c   1.000
_cell.angle_alpha   90.00
_cell.angle_beta   90.00
_cell.angle_gamma   90.00
#
_symmetry.space_group_name_H-M   'P 1'
#
loop_
_entity.id
_entity.type
_entity.pdbx_description
1 polymer ?
#
loop_
_entity_poly.entity_id
_entity_poly.type
_entity_poly.pdbx_seq_one_letter_code
_entity_poly.pdbx_strand_id
1 'polypeptide(L)'
;MTLKELLTGALLQLDRGTDAQTLESWRDKLTRYLNDAMIDLTSELQPRRSDNLTLTNGVLDLTNLPRSVVKVISLSRGDTRLPFYYGAGTELLRVPAVTDGDVQVTYRFMPPALKVDTDVPELPEWSHGAMIGYAVGRERASGDAGSIASARACFELYNAAKRMMRAHRGELDAYAIENR
;
A
#
# COMPACT_ATOMS: atom_id res chain seq x y z
N MET A 1 4.77 -5.78 11.32
CA MET A 1 4.98 -7.24 11.09
C MET A 1 5.75 -7.40 9.79
N THR A 2 6.77 -8.27 9.78
CA THR A 2 7.51 -8.68 8.57
C THR A 2 6.71 -9.69 7.74
N LEU A 3 7.11 -9.93 6.48
CA LEU A 3 6.50 -10.98 5.64
C LEU A 3 6.54 -12.35 6.33
N LYS A 4 7.67 -12.71 6.94
CA LYS A 4 7.78 -13.98 7.67
C LYS A 4 6.78 -14.10 8.82
N GLU A 5 6.58 -13.02 9.58
CA GLU A 5 5.59 -12.99 10.67
C GLU A 5 4.16 -13.08 10.14
N LEU A 6 3.86 -12.44 9.01
CA LEU A 6 2.55 -12.52 8.35
C LEU A 6 2.27 -13.94 7.84
N LEU A 7 3.25 -14.59 7.21
CA LEU A 7 3.15 -15.98 6.75
C LEU A 7 2.93 -16.93 7.93
N THR A 8 3.71 -16.77 8.99
CA THR A 8 3.57 -17.58 10.22
C THR A 8 2.18 -17.39 10.82
N GLY A 9 1.70 -16.15 10.93
CA GLY A 9 0.37 -15.84 11.44
C GLY A 9 -0.76 -16.47 10.60
N ALA A 10 -0.61 -16.46 9.27
CA ALA A 10 -1.58 -17.08 8.37
C ALA A 10 -1.59 -18.61 8.51
N LEU A 11 -0.42 -19.25 8.59
CA LEU A 11 -0.31 -20.71 8.80
C LEU A 11 -0.93 -21.15 10.12
N LEU A 12 -0.67 -20.42 11.22
CA LEU A 12 -1.28 -20.71 12.52
C LEU A 12 -2.82 -20.65 12.45
N GLN A 13 -3.37 -19.65 11.76
CA GLN A 13 -4.83 -19.54 11.60
C GLN A 13 -5.43 -20.59 10.63
N LEU A 14 -4.60 -21.21 9.80
CA LEU A 14 -4.97 -22.32 8.92
C LEU A 14 -4.77 -23.69 9.60
N ASP A 15 -4.41 -23.72 10.88
CA ASP A 15 -4.07 -24.94 11.64
C ASP A 15 -2.94 -25.76 10.96
N ARG A 16 -1.93 -25.05 10.42
CA ARG A 16 -0.76 -25.63 9.76
C ARG A 16 0.49 -25.48 10.64
N GLY A 17 1.47 -26.38 10.42
CA GLY A 17 2.78 -26.24 11.01
C GLY A 17 3.50 -24.95 10.58
N THR A 18 4.42 -24.49 11.43
CA THR A 18 5.24 -23.29 11.16
C THR A 18 6.72 -23.64 11.01
N ASP A 19 7.03 -24.91 10.79
CA ASP A 19 8.37 -25.37 10.47
C ASP A 19 8.83 -24.85 9.08
N ALA A 20 10.15 -24.90 8.85
CA ALA A 20 10.74 -24.34 7.64
C ALA A 20 10.19 -24.96 6.35
N GLN A 21 9.91 -26.27 6.35
CA GLN A 21 9.40 -26.97 5.17
C GLN A 21 7.95 -26.55 4.86
N THR A 22 7.10 -26.42 5.86
CA THR A 22 5.72 -25.93 5.72
C THR A 22 5.72 -24.49 5.25
N LEU A 23 6.51 -23.61 5.86
CA LEU A 23 6.67 -22.21 5.43
C LEU A 23 7.05 -22.11 3.96
N GLU A 24 8.02 -22.89 3.51
CA GLU A 24 8.48 -22.87 2.14
C GLU A 24 7.41 -23.36 1.16
N SER A 25 6.69 -24.42 1.50
CA SER A 25 5.63 -24.97 0.64
C SER A 25 4.42 -24.05 0.45
N TRP A 26 4.17 -23.15 1.41
CA TRP A 26 3.05 -22.20 1.39
C TRP A 26 3.45 -20.79 1.02
N ARG A 27 4.74 -20.50 0.96
CA ARG A 27 5.32 -19.16 0.78
C ARG A 27 4.71 -18.41 -0.39
N ASP A 28 4.83 -18.95 -1.59
CA ASP A 28 4.43 -18.26 -2.82
C ASP A 28 2.93 -17.94 -2.82
N LYS A 29 2.13 -18.92 -2.42
CA LYS A 29 0.68 -18.80 -2.40
C LYS A 29 0.21 -17.75 -1.41
N LEU A 30 0.69 -17.82 -0.15
CA LEU A 30 0.30 -16.88 0.88
C LEU A 30 0.89 -15.48 0.64
N THR A 31 2.14 -15.38 0.14
CA THR A 31 2.73 -14.09 -0.24
C THR A 31 1.89 -13.38 -1.30
N ARG A 32 1.39 -14.12 -2.29
CA ARG A 32 0.48 -13.55 -3.30
C ARG A 32 -0.80 -13.02 -2.65
N TYR A 33 -1.45 -13.79 -1.76
CA TYR A 33 -2.66 -13.34 -1.08
C TYR A 33 -2.41 -12.11 -0.18
N LEU A 34 -1.28 -12.06 0.51
CA LEU A 34 -0.88 -10.92 1.33
C LEU A 34 -0.65 -9.67 0.47
N ASN A 35 0.00 -9.81 -0.69
CA ASN A 35 0.17 -8.70 -1.63
C ASN A 35 -1.17 -8.23 -2.23
N ASP A 36 -2.08 -9.14 -2.57
CA ASP A 36 -3.43 -8.79 -3.03
C ASP A 36 -4.18 -8.00 -1.94
N ALA A 37 -4.09 -8.43 -0.67
CA ALA A 37 -4.66 -7.70 0.46
C ALA A 37 -4.04 -6.31 0.62
N MET A 38 -2.73 -6.19 0.51
CA MET A 38 -2.01 -4.92 0.63
C MET A 38 -2.45 -3.93 -0.44
N ILE A 39 -2.59 -4.35 -1.70
CA ILE A 39 -3.08 -3.52 -2.80
C ILE A 39 -4.51 -3.02 -2.52
N ASP A 40 -5.39 -3.92 -2.08
CA ASP A 40 -6.78 -3.58 -1.78
C ASP A 40 -6.88 -2.59 -0.59
N LEU A 41 -6.13 -2.83 0.50
CA LEU A 41 -6.07 -1.92 1.65
C LEU A 41 -5.47 -0.55 1.28
N THR A 42 -4.46 -0.53 0.39
CA THR A 42 -3.87 0.71 -0.12
C THR A 42 -4.90 1.57 -0.83
N SER A 43 -5.83 0.97 -1.56
CA SER A 43 -6.91 1.70 -2.25
C SER A 43 -7.83 2.43 -1.28
N GLU A 44 -8.04 1.88 -0.09
CA GLU A 44 -8.88 2.48 0.96
C GLU A 44 -8.11 3.55 1.76
N LEU A 45 -6.90 3.24 2.18
CA LEU A 45 -6.07 4.12 3.00
C LEU A 45 -5.50 5.29 2.20
N GLN A 46 -5.14 5.07 0.93
CA GLN A 46 -4.54 6.05 0.02
C GLN A 46 -3.30 6.74 0.62
N PRO A 47 -2.26 5.98 0.98
CA PRO A 47 -1.08 6.52 1.66
C PRO A 47 -0.41 7.60 0.82
N ARG A 48 0.11 8.64 1.51
CA ARG A 48 0.77 9.79 0.90
C ARG A 48 2.22 9.84 1.28
N ARG A 49 3.02 10.41 0.38
CA ARG A 49 4.43 10.67 0.58
C ARG A 49 4.82 11.96 -0.10
N SER A 50 5.84 12.62 0.42
CA SER A 50 6.46 13.80 -0.18
C SER A 50 7.94 13.53 -0.37
N ASP A 51 8.41 13.69 -1.60
CA ASP A 51 9.82 13.56 -1.98
C ASP A 51 10.24 14.74 -2.86
N ASN A 52 11.53 15.05 -2.86
CA ASN A 52 12.07 16.09 -3.71
C ASN A 52 12.50 15.50 -5.05
N LEU A 53 12.18 16.21 -6.12
CA LEU A 53 12.64 15.93 -7.48
C LEU A 53 13.19 17.18 -8.12
N THR A 54 14.15 17.02 -9.03
CA THR A 54 14.68 18.10 -9.84
C THR A 54 13.88 18.26 -11.11
N LEU A 55 13.33 19.45 -11.30
CA LEU A 55 12.65 19.89 -12.52
C LEU A 55 13.68 20.26 -13.56
N THR A 56 13.52 19.84 -14.80
CA THR A 56 14.39 20.17 -15.93
C THR A 56 13.57 20.62 -17.13
N ASN A 57 13.83 21.82 -17.65
CA ASN A 57 13.10 22.40 -18.77
C ASN A 57 11.57 22.42 -18.58
N GLY A 58 11.11 22.66 -17.37
CA GLY A 58 9.67 22.63 -17.04
C GLY A 58 9.04 21.24 -17.04
N VAL A 59 9.85 20.16 -17.07
CA VAL A 59 9.38 18.78 -17.05
C VAL A 59 9.90 18.07 -15.80
N LEU A 60 9.02 17.33 -15.15
CA LEU A 60 9.29 16.52 -13.99
C LEU A 60 9.02 15.05 -14.33
N ASP A 61 10.04 14.21 -14.18
CA ASP A 61 9.93 12.78 -14.43
C ASP A 61 9.63 12.05 -13.11
N LEU A 62 8.42 11.51 -13.01
CA LEU A 62 7.92 10.80 -11.83
C LEU A 62 8.54 9.40 -11.66
N THR A 63 9.19 8.86 -12.69
CA THR A 63 9.88 7.55 -12.58
C THR A 63 11.08 7.60 -11.64
N ASN A 64 11.61 8.80 -11.40
CA ASN A 64 12.69 9.04 -10.44
C ASN A 64 12.22 9.06 -8.97
N LEU A 65 10.92 8.95 -8.70
CA LEU A 65 10.41 8.83 -7.34
C LEU A 65 10.66 7.43 -6.76
N PRO A 66 10.90 7.32 -5.44
CA PRO A 66 11.22 6.04 -4.80
C PRO A 66 10.04 5.06 -4.73
N ARG A 67 8.84 5.52 -5.07
CA ARG A 67 7.61 4.69 -5.09
C ARG A 67 6.78 4.99 -6.32
N SER A 68 6.11 3.95 -6.82
CA SER A 68 5.19 4.09 -7.95
C SER A 68 4.05 5.04 -7.63
N VAL A 69 3.87 6.05 -8.47
CA VAL A 69 2.88 7.10 -8.28
C VAL A 69 1.50 6.61 -8.72
N VAL A 70 0.53 6.71 -7.82
CA VAL A 70 -0.89 6.51 -8.14
C VAL A 70 -1.53 7.84 -8.58
N LYS A 71 -1.22 8.92 -7.85
CA LYS A 71 -1.75 10.26 -8.15
C LYS A 71 -0.87 11.32 -7.51
N VAL A 72 -0.48 12.32 -8.27
CA VAL A 72 0.13 13.54 -7.72
C VAL A 72 -0.95 14.41 -7.09
N ILE A 73 -0.70 14.88 -5.87
CA ILE A 73 -1.62 15.71 -5.08
C ILE A 73 -1.23 17.19 -5.23
N SER A 74 0.06 17.49 -5.04
CA SER A 74 0.57 18.84 -5.12
C SER A 74 2.05 18.86 -5.49
N LEU A 75 2.46 19.96 -6.08
CA LEU A 75 3.84 20.37 -6.28
C LEU A 75 4.08 21.68 -5.53
N SER A 76 5.21 21.81 -4.86
CA SER A 76 5.59 23.05 -4.21
C SER A 76 7.09 23.32 -4.33
N ARG A 77 7.45 24.61 -4.28
CA ARG A 77 8.83 25.09 -4.17
C ARG A 77 8.90 26.04 -2.98
N GLY A 78 9.52 25.58 -1.89
CA GLY A 78 9.33 26.24 -0.60
C GLY A 78 7.84 26.28 -0.24
N ASP A 79 7.34 27.43 0.15
CA ASP A 79 5.92 27.62 0.53
C ASP A 79 5.00 27.90 -0.67
N THR A 80 5.54 27.96 -1.88
CA THR A 80 4.74 28.29 -3.08
C THR A 80 4.27 27.01 -3.76
N ARG A 81 2.94 26.87 -3.90
CA ARG A 81 2.33 25.78 -4.67
C ARG A 81 2.44 26.08 -6.16
N LEU A 82 2.88 25.08 -6.95
CA LEU A 82 3.07 25.18 -8.38
C LEU A 82 1.91 24.49 -9.13
N PRO A 83 1.34 25.14 -10.17
CA PRO A 83 0.42 24.47 -11.07
C PRO A 83 1.17 23.47 -11.94
N PHE A 84 0.54 22.35 -12.24
CA PHE A 84 1.08 21.30 -13.10
C PHE A 84 -0.01 20.62 -13.91
N TYR A 85 0.38 19.98 -15.00
CA TYR A 85 -0.48 19.10 -15.80
C TYR A 85 0.33 17.90 -16.30
N TYR A 86 -0.36 16.78 -16.54
CA TYR A 86 0.27 15.60 -17.10
C TYR A 86 0.65 15.85 -18.56
N GLY A 87 1.87 15.41 -18.94
CA GLY A 87 2.37 15.43 -20.30
C GLY A 87 1.83 14.26 -21.13
N ALA A 88 2.60 13.85 -22.12
CA ALA A 88 2.32 12.63 -22.85
C ALA A 88 2.60 11.41 -21.94
N GLY A 89 1.55 10.77 -21.48
CA GLY A 89 1.62 9.69 -20.49
C GLY A 89 1.45 10.17 -19.05
N THR A 90 1.45 9.24 -18.10
CA THR A 90 1.21 9.49 -16.67
C THR A 90 2.49 9.72 -15.87
N GLU A 91 3.65 9.54 -16.49
CA GLU A 91 4.97 9.57 -15.82
C GLU A 91 5.65 10.94 -15.87
N LEU A 92 5.23 11.80 -16.78
CA LEU A 92 5.80 13.13 -16.94
C LEU A 92 4.80 14.21 -16.55
N LEU A 93 5.24 15.16 -15.71
CA LEU A 93 4.50 16.38 -15.41
C LEU A 93 5.14 17.58 -16.09
N ARG A 94 4.31 18.50 -16.57
CA ARG A 94 4.74 19.82 -17.03
C ARG A 94 4.36 20.86 -16.00
N VAL A 95 5.32 21.75 -15.70
CA VAL A 95 5.21 22.82 -14.70
C VAL A 95 5.50 24.15 -15.40
N PRO A 96 4.47 24.87 -15.86
CA PRO A 96 4.69 26.05 -16.70
C PRO A 96 5.30 27.24 -15.98
N ALA A 97 5.18 27.29 -14.65
CA ALA A 97 5.63 28.44 -13.85
C ALA A 97 7.13 28.44 -13.53
N VAL A 98 7.82 27.32 -13.73
CA VAL A 98 9.25 27.15 -13.37
C VAL A 98 9.92 26.25 -14.39
N THR A 99 11.12 26.61 -14.84
CA THR A 99 11.87 25.80 -15.81
C THR A 99 12.80 24.80 -15.17
N ASP A 100 13.48 25.18 -14.07
CA ASP A 100 14.53 24.32 -13.48
C ASP A 100 14.58 24.47 -11.96
N GLY A 101 15.11 23.46 -11.29
CA GLY A 101 15.39 23.44 -9.85
C GLY A 101 14.56 22.41 -9.09
N ASP A 102 14.81 22.32 -7.77
CA ASP A 102 14.20 21.33 -6.92
C ASP A 102 12.76 21.71 -6.55
N VAL A 103 11.88 20.74 -6.61
CA VAL A 103 10.48 20.84 -6.22
C VAL A 103 10.10 19.68 -5.33
N GLN A 104 9.23 19.94 -4.36
CA GLN A 104 8.65 18.89 -3.53
C GLN A 104 7.38 18.37 -4.20
N VAL A 105 7.31 17.05 -4.39
CA VAL A 105 6.16 16.34 -4.96
C VAL A 105 5.44 15.63 -3.84
N THR A 106 4.19 15.96 -3.58
CA THR A 106 3.32 15.19 -2.69
C THR A 106 2.42 14.31 -3.54
N TYR A 107 2.45 13.02 -3.28
CA TYR A 107 1.73 12.04 -4.12
C TYR A 107 1.18 10.87 -3.31
N ARG A 108 0.16 10.20 -3.86
CA ARG A 108 -0.28 8.89 -3.41
C ARG A 108 0.55 7.85 -4.10
N PHE A 109 0.96 6.84 -3.36
CA PHE A 109 1.84 5.79 -3.87
C PHE A 109 1.26 4.40 -3.69
N MET A 110 1.78 3.46 -4.48
CA MET A 110 1.55 2.03 -4.30
C MET A 110 2.74 1.45 -3.53
N PRO A 111 2.52 0.80 -2.36
CA PRO A 111 3.57 0.09 -1.66
C PRO A 111 4.23 -0.98 -2.53
N PRO A 112 5.55 -1.21 -2.37
CA PRO A 112 6.23 -2.29 -3.07
C PRO A 112 5.70 -3.65 -2.63
N ALA A 113 5.66 -4.61 -3.55
CA ALA A 113 5.28 -5.97 -3.22
C ALA A 113 6.26 -6.60 -2.22
N LEU A 114 5.71 -7.34 -1.26
CA LEU A 114 6.50 -8.14 -0.33
C LEU A 114 7.13 -9.32 -1.06
N LYS A 115 8.43 -9.55 -0.89
CA LYS A 115 9.21 -10.59 -1.59
C LYS A 115 10.10 -11.40 -0.67
N VAL A 116 10.78 -10.75 0.28
CA VAL A 116 11.72 -11.37 1.19
C VAL A 116 11.20 -11.32 2.63
N ASP A 117 11.68 -12.23 3.46
CA ASP A 117 11.21 -12.42 4.85
C ASP A 117 11.21 -11.16 5.71
N THR A 118 12.14 -10.26 5.45
CA THR A 118 12.33 -9.00 6.19
C THR A 118 11.47 -7.85 5.69
N ASP A 119 10.77 -8.01 4.55
CA ASP A 119 9.90 -6.96 4.03
C ASP A 119 8.76 -6.68 5.00
N VAL A 120 8.47 -5.40 5.18
CA VAL A 120 7.39 -4.90 6.03
C VAL A 120 6.40 -4.14 5.15
N PRO A 121 5.08 -4.45 5.23
CA PRO A 121 4.08 -3.68 4.49
C PRO A 121 4.16 -2.19 4.82
N GLU A 122 4.22 -1.33 3.83
CA GLU A 122 4.16 0.13 4.02
C GLU A 122 2.71 0.59 4.27
N LEU A 123 2.06 -0.07 5.23
CA LEU A 123 0.73 0.24 5.75
C LEU A 123 0.82 0.38 7.28
N PRO A 124 -0.15 1.04 7.92
CA PRO A 124 -0.18 1.12 9.37
C PRO A 124 -0.18 -0.26 10.03
N GLU A 125 0.59 -0.40 11.10
CA GLU A 125 0.85 -1.70 11.74
C GLU A 125 -0.43 -2.40 12.21
N TRP A 126 -1.41 -1.63 12.68
CA TRP A 126 -2.72 -2.15 13.07
C TRP A 126 -3.51 -2.81 11.91
N SER A 127 -3.15 -2.54 10.65
CA SER A 127 -3.80 -3.13 9.48
C SER A 127 -3.22 -4.49 9.09
N HIS A 128 -2.05 -4.86 9.59
CA HIS A 128 -1.36 -6.10 9.21
C HIS A 128 -2.16 -7.36 9.55
N GLY A 129 -2.90 -7.36 10.67
CA GLY A 129 -3.80 -8.46 11.03
C GLY A 129 -4.93 -8.69 10.01
N ALA A 130 -5.41 -7.63 9.38
CA ALA A 130 -6.43 -7.75 8.34
C ALA A 130 -5.88 -8.45 7.08
N MET A 131 -4.61 -8.24 6.74
CA MET A 131 -3.96 -8.94 5.62
C MET A 131 -3.91 -10.45 5.87
N ILE A 132 -3.59 -10.87 7.10
CA ILE A 132 -3.63 -12.28 7.51
C ILE A 132 -5.05 -12.83 7.34
N GLY A 133 -6.06 -12.14 7.86
CA GLY A 133 -7.47 -12.55 7.74
C GLY A 133 -7.90 -12.72 6.29
N TYR A 134 -7.48 -11.83 5.39
CA TYR A 134 -7.74 -11.95 3.96
C TYR A 134 -7.07 -13.20 3.36
N ALA A 135 -5.79 -13.43 3.64
CA ALA A 135 -5.05 -14.58 3.11
C ALA A 135 -5.66 -15.92 3.57
N VAL A 136 -6.04 -16.02 4.85
CA VAL A 136 -6.75 -17.17 5.42
C VAL A 136 -8.12 -17.36 4.76
N GLY A 137 -8.88 -16.28 4.59
CA GLY A 137 -10.17 -16.31 3.92
C GLY A 137 -10.07 -16.80 2.46
N ARG A 138 -9.07 -16.33 1.71
CA ARG A 138 -8.82 -16.79 0.33
C ARG A 138 -8.49 -18.28 0.28
N GLU A 139 -7.70 -18.78 1.22
CA GLU A 139 -7.37 -20.20 1.26
C GLU A 139 -8.59 -21.08 1.60
N ARG A 140 -9.33 -20.69 2.64
CA ARG A 140 -10.53 -21.45 3.07
C ARG A 140 -11.67 -21.41 2.04
N ALA A 141 -11.72 -20.38 1.20
CA ALA A 141 -12.77 -20.25 0.17
C ALA A 141 -12.70 -21.34 -0.91
N SER A 142 -11.58 -22.05 -1.04
CA SER A 142 -11.40 -23.17 -1.98
C SER A 142 -11.71 -24.55 -1.36
N GLY A 143 -12.12 -24.59 -0.08
CA GLY A 143 -12.37 -25.82 0.66
C GLY A 143 -13.82 -26.32 0.61
N ASP A 144 -14.15 -27.18 1.57
CA ASP A 144 -15.49 -27.71 1.78
C ASP A 144 -16.49 -26.66 2.35
N ALA A 145 -17.73 -27.06 2.58
CA ALA A 145 -18.79 -26.15 3.07
C ALA A 145 -18.45 -25.50 4.42
N GLY A 146 -17.77 -26.21 5.34
CA GLY A 146 -17.32 -25.68 6.63
C GLY A 146 -16.22 -24.66 6.46
N SER A 147 -15.27 -24.92 5.58
CA SER A 147 -14.19 -24.00 5.20
C SER A 147 -14.74 -22.73 4.56
N ILE A 148 -15.76 -22.85 3.68
CA ILE A 148 -16.42 -21.70 3.05
C ILE A 148 -17.14 -20.82 4.08
N ALA A 149 -17.81 -21.39 5.08
CA ALA A 149 -18.42 -20.63 6.16
C ALA A 149 -17.39 -19.86 6.97
N SER A 150 -16.27 -20.50 7.30
CA SER A 150 -15.14 -19.86 7.97
C SER A 150 -14.49 -18.75 7.12
N ALA A 151 -14.38 -18.95 5.80
CA ALA A 151 -13.89 -17.93 4.88
C ALA A 151 -14.76 -16.67 4.90
N ARG A 152 -16.08 -16.82 4.95
CA ARG A 152 -17.02 -15.68 5.06
C ARG A 152 -16.76 -14.85 6.31
N ALA A 153 -16.58 -15.49 7.47
CA ALA A 153 -16.24 -14.79 8.70
C ALA A 153 -14.91 -14.01 8.59
N CYS A 154 -13.89 -14.60 7.97
CA CYS A 154 -12.62 -13.91 7.71
C CYS A 154 -12.83 -12.67 6.82
N PHE A 155 -13.61 -12.77 5.75
CA PHE A 155 -13.90 -11.62 4.88
C PHE A 155 -14.78 -10.56 5.53
N GLU A 156 -15.69 -10.92 6.42
CA GLU A 156 -16.47 -9.95 7.20
C GLU A 156 -15.56 -9.12 8.12
N LEU A 157 -14.64 -9.76 8.83
CA LEU A 157 -13.63 -9.06 9.66
C LEU A 157 -12.71 -8.19 8.81
N TYR A 158 -12.27 -8.69 7.67
CA TYR A 158 -11.47 -7.91 6.71
C TYR A 158 -12.21 -6.66 6.23
N ASN A 159 -13.47 -6.82 5.83
CA ASN A 159 -14.30 -5.69 5.38
C ASN A 159 -14.60 -4.70 6.52
N ALA A 160 -14.69 -5.15 7.77
CA ALA A 160 -14.79 -4.26 8.92
C ALA A 160 -13.51 -3.42 9.07
N ALA A 161 -12.33 -4.04 8.95
CA ALA A 161 -11.06 -3.32 8.96
C ALA A 161 -10.96 -2.29 7.82
N LYS A 162 -11.39 -2.63 6.61
CA LYS A 162 -11.47 -1.67 5.48
C LYS A 162 -12.33 -0.44 5.81
N ARG A 163 -13.49 -0.63 6.44
CA ARG A 163 -14.35 0.49 6.86
C ARG A 163 -13.65 1.39 7.88
N MET A 164 -12.92 0.82 8.83
CA MET A 164 -12.12 1.58 9.78
C MET A 164 -11.03 2.39 9.07
N MET A 165 -10.33 1.81 8.09
CA MET A 165 -9.31 2.52 7.32
C MET A 165 -9.86 3.72 6.57
N ARG A 166 -11.08 3.63 6.01
CA ARG A 166 -11.73 4.77 5.36
C ARG A 166 -11.99 5.92 6.33
N ALA A 167 -12.38 5.62 7.56
CA ALA A 167 -12.57 6.63 8.60
C ALA A 167 -11.24 7.33 8.94
N HIS A 168 -10.18 6.56 9.15
CA HIS A 168 -8.83 7.10 9.44
C HIS A 168 -8.20 7.88 8.28
N ARG A 169 -8.61 7.63 7.05
CA ARG A 169 -8.13 8.42 5.90
C ARG A 169 -8.39 9.91 6.05
N GLY A 170 -9.55 10.29 6.59
CA GLY A 170 -9.90 11.70 6.86
C GLY A 170 -9.03 12.31 7.95
N GLU A 171 -8.69 11.56 8.99
CA GLU A 171 -7.82 12.01 10.08
C GLU A 171 -6.38 12.26 9.59
N LEU A 172 -5.84 11.37 8.75
CA LEU A 172 -4.51 11.57 8.13
C LEU A 172 -4.48 12.81 7.25
N ASP A 173 -5.57 13.14 6.56
CA ASP A 173 -5.70 14.36 5.76
C ASP A 173 -5.76 15.61 6.66
N ALA A 174 -6.38 15.55 7.83
CA ALA A 174 -6.42 16.64 8.81
C ALA A 174 -5.04 16.92 9.41
N TYR A 175 -4.30 15.92 9.82
CA TYR A 175 -2.93 16.09 10.32
C TYR A 175 -1.96 16.70 9.29
N ALA A 176 -2.15 16.43 8.01
CA ALA A 176 -1.35 17.06 6.95
C ALA A 176 -1.66 18.55 6.76
N ILE A 177 -2.79 19.04 7.26
CA ILE A 177 -3.22 20.45 7.20
C ILE A 177 -2.69 21.24 8.39
N GLU A 178 -2.55 20.62 9.57
CA GLU A 178 -2.06 21.29 10.79
C GLU A 178 -0.55 21.57 10.78
N ASN A 179 0.23 20.90 9.94
CA ASN A 179 1.67 21.12 9.78
C ASN A 179 2.02 22.11 8.65
N ARG A 180 1.14 23.08 8.36
CA ARG A 180 1.38 24.18 7.41
C ARG A 180 1.70 25.49 8.15
#